data_07b9a35628d5f3ac5b751b1de95e1cac
#
_entry.id   07b9a35628d5f3ac5b751b1de95e1cac
#
_cell.length_a   1.000
_cell.length_b   1.000
_cell.length_c   1.000
_cell.angle_alpha   90.00
_cell.angle_beta   90.00
_cell.angle_gamma   90.00
#
_symmetry.space_group_name_H-M   'P 1'
#
loop_
_entity.id
_entity.type
_entity.pdbx_description
1 polymer ?
#
loop_
_entity_poly.entity_id
_entity_poly.type
_entity_poly.pdbx_seq_one_letter_code
_entity_poly.pdbx_strand_id
1 'polypeptide(L)'
;SVVTASAATGCMLFADGSGKPFSAQGDCASQLPPASTFKIPLALMGYDSGFLVDEQLPALPFKAGDPDFLPEWKQTTTPSRWMTYSVIWYSQRLTEWLGAARFQQYVDRFDYGNRDLSGNPGKHDGLTQAWLSSSLAISPQEQARFLGKLVSGKLPVSAETLQHTANILRQP
;
A
#
# COMPACT_ATOMS: atom_id res chain seq x y z
N SER A 1 -41.40 11.58 -11.24
CA SER A 1 -40.06 11.68 -10.63
C SER A 1 -39.21 10.55 -11.19
N VAL A 2 -38.27 10.89 -12.07
CA VAL A 2 -37.30 9.94 -12.59
C VAL A 2 -36.17 9.83 -11.55
N VAL A 3 -36.10 8.72 -10.84
CA VAL A 3 -34.93 8.38 -10.00
C VAL A 3 -33.82 7.97 -10.96
N THR A 4 -32.92 8.90 -11.25
CA THR A 4 -31.67 8.55 -11.91
C THR A 4 -30.84 7.75 -10.92
N ALA A 5 -30.76 6.43 -11.14
CA ALA A 5 -29.78 5.61 -10.45
C ALA A 5 -28.40 6.19 -10.81
N SER A 6 -27.70 6.73 -9.80
CA SER A 6 -26.28 7.06 -9.94
C SER A 6 -25.54 5.75 -10.23
N ALA A 7 -25.08 5.59 -11.46
CA ALA A 7 -24.21 4.48 -11.79
C ALA A 7 -23.00 4.55 -10.86
N ALA A 8 -22.66 3.45 -10.20
CA ALA A 8 -21.43 3.37 -9.42
C ALA A 8 -20.28 3.78 -10.34
N THR A 9 -19.59 4.89 -9.98
CA THR A 9 -18.50 5.45 -10.77
C THR A 9 -17.23 4.62 -10.53
N GLY A 10 -17.18 3.42 -11.13
CA GLY A 10 -15.95 2.63 -11.20
C GLY A 10 -14.96 3.24 -12.20
N CYS A 11 -13.70 2.89 -12.07
CA CYS A 11 -12.67 3.20 -13.05
C CYS A 11 -12.09 1.91 -13.63
N MET A 12 -11.97 1.86 -14.95
CA MET A 12 -11.15 0.89 -15.65
C MET A 12 -10.07 1.66 -16.41
N LEU A 13 -8.80 1.37 -16.12
CA LEU A 13 -7.68 2.08 -16.71
C LEU A 13 -6.64 1.07 -17.18
N PHE A 14 -6.19 1.25 -18.41
CA PHE A 14 -5.08 0.50 -18.99
C PHE A 14 -3.91 1.45 -19.23
N ALA A 15 -2.74 1.04 -18.77
CA ALA A 15 -1.51 1.79 -18.91
C ALA A 15 -0.39 0.89 -19.46
N ASP A 16 0.58 1.51 -20.12
CA ASP A 16 1.80 0.81 -20.52
C ASP A 16 2.76 0.57 -19.34
N GLY A 17 3.87 -0.10 -19.56
CA GLY A 17 4.86 -0.40 -18.54
C GLY A 17 5.55 0.84 -17.93
N SER A 18 5.36 2.02 -18.49
CA SER A 18 5.81 3.28 -17.88
C SER A 18 4.76 3.93 -16.97
N GLY A 19 3.55 3.36 -16.93
CA GLY A 19 2.42 3.91 -16.21
C GLY A 19 1.65 4.97 -16.99
N LYS A 20 1.92 5.13 -18.30
CA LYS A 20 1.20 6.06 -19.16
C LYS A 20 -0.14 5.43 -19.60
N PRO A 21 -1.28 6.03 -19.24
CA PRO A 21 -2.58 5.52 -19.66
C PRO A 21 -2.76 5.60 -21.17
N PHE A 22 -3.29 4.53 -21.78
CA PHE A 22 -3.72 4.51 -23.19
C PHE A 22 -5.22 4.23 -23.35
N SER A 23 -5.91 3.81 -22.29
CA SER A 23 -7.37 3.69 -22.26
C SER A 23 -7.86 3.92 -20.83
N ALA A 24 -8.92 4.69 -20.67
CA ALA A 24 -9.56 4.94 -19.38
C ALA A 24 -11.08 5.05 -19.57
N GLN A 25 -11.82 4.43 -18.66
CA GLN A 25 -13.28 4.46 -18.61
C GLN A 25 -13.73 4.68 -17.17
N GLY A 26 -14.71 5.57 -16.98
CA GLY A 26 -15.21 5.94 -15.67
C GLY A 26 -14.36 7.00 -14.96
N ASP A 27 -14.55 7.15 -13.66
CA ASP A 27 -13.83 8.15 -12.85
C ASP A 27 -12.46 7.60 -12.39
N CYS A 28 -11.43 7.90 -13.17
CA CYS A 28 -10.06 7.50 -12.89
C CYS A 28 -9.22 8.60 -12.20
N ALA A 29 -9.80 9.76 -11.93
CA ALA A 29 -9.14 10.91 -11.33
C ALA A 29 -9.44 11.09 -9.84
N SER A 30 -10.59 10.65 -9.37
CA SER A 30 -10.94 10.75 -7.95
C SER A 30 -10.05 9.89 -7.07
N GLN A 31 -9.59 10.49 -5.97
CA GLN A 31 -8.73 9.83 -4.98
C GLN A 31 -9.58 9.05 -3.98
N LEU A 32 -9.17 7.84 -3.67
CA LEU A 32 -9.79 6.95 -2.68
C LEU A 32 -8.69 6.34 -1.79
N PRO A 33 -9.03 5.91 -0.56
CA PRO A 33 -8.07 5.21 0.28
C PRO A 33 -7.51 3.96 -0.44
N PRO A 34 -6.19 3.76 -0.44
CA PRO A 34 -5.57 2.65 -1.16
C PRO A 34 -5.84 1.29 -0.54
N ALA A 35 -6.22 1.24 0.73
CA ALA A 35 -6.46 0.00 1.47
C ALA A 35 -5.30 -1.01 1.29
N SER A 36 -5.59 -2.26 0.98
CA SER A 36 -4.57 -3.31 0.86
C SER A 36 -3.60 -3.13 -0.30
N THR A 37 -3.88 -2.29 -1.29
CA THR A 37 -2.91 -1.97 -2.36
C THR A 37 -1.70 -1.20 -1.82
N PHE A 38 -1.85 -0.54 -0.67
CA PHE A 38 -0.76 0.17 0.00
C PHE A 38 0.35 -0.75 0.52
N LYS A 39 0.13 -2.07 0.59
CA LYS A 39 1.20 -3.01 0.91
C LYS A 39 2.37 -2.98 -0.08
N ILE A 40 2.13 -2.58 -1.32
CA ILE A 40 3.21 -2.44 -2.31
C ILE A 40 4.20 -1.34 -1.90
N PRO A 41 3.80 -0.08 -1.69
CA PRO A 41 4.73 0.92 -1.16
C PRO A 41 5.27 0.57 0.23
N LEU A 42 4.49 -0.07 1.11
CA LEU A 42 4.99 -0.51 2.41
C LEU A 42 6.10 -1.56 2.29
N ALA A 43 6.01 -2.48 1.34
CA ALA A 43 7.08 -3.45 1.09
C ALA A 43 8.37 -2.75 0.66
N LEU A 44 8.28 -1.78 -0.24
CA LEU A 44 9.42 -0.95 -0.65
C LEU A 44 10.04 -0.21 0.55
N MET A 45 9.21 0.41 1.39
CA MET A 45 9.67 1.08 2.62
C MET A 45 10.36 0.10 3.56
N GLY A 46 9.77 -1.09 3.73
CA GLY A 46 10.27 -2.13 4.63
C GLY A 46 11.64 -2.66 4.22
N TYR A 47 11.83 -2.99 2.94
CA TYR A 47 13.12 -3.46 2.43
C TYR A 47 14.17 -2.34 2.38
N ASP A 48 13.80 -1.14 1.94
CA ASP A 48 14.74 -0.01 1.88
C ASP A 48 15.21 0.43 3.26
N SER A 49 14.36 0.34 4.27
CA SER A 49 14.68 0.73 5.65
C SER A 49 15.38 -0.38 6.47
N GLY A 50 15.37 -1.61 5.99
CA GLY A 50 15.92 -2.78 6.68
C GLY A 50 14.98 -3.42 7.72
N PHE A 51 13.71 -3.02 7.80
CA PHE A 51 12.72 -3.75 8.59
C PHE A 51 12.45 -5.13 8.01
N LEU A 52 12.25 -5.20 6.70
CA LEU A 52 12.18 -6.45 5.95
C LEU A 52 13.58 -6.84 5.50
N VAL A 53 13.95 -8.09 5.68
CA VAL A 53 15.28 -8.62 5.32
C VAL A 53 15.20 -9.41 4.01
N ASP A 54 14.28 -10.36 3.96
CA ASP A 54 14.00 -11.20 2.80
C ASP A 54 12.52 -11.61 2.77
N GLU A 55 12.16 -12.61 2.00
CA GLU A 55 10.78 -13.08 1.84
C GLU A 55 10.23 -13.79 3.09
N GLN A 56 11.10 -14.17 4.04
CA GLN A 56 10.76 -14.92 5.25
C GLN A 56 10.99 -14.13 6.55
N LEU A 57 11.82 -13.10 6.53
CA LEU A 57 12.21 -12.35 7.73
C LEU A 57 11.85 -10.85 7.63
N PRO A 58 11.35 -10.27 8.76
CA PRO A 58 11.12 -10.89 10.05
C PRO A 58 9.84 -11.74 10.08
N ALA A 59 9.90 -12.88 10.73
CA ALA A 59 8.72 -13.67 11.07
C ALA A 59 8.16 -13.15 12.40
N LEU A 60 7.04 -12.42 12.36
CA LEU A 60 6.45 -11.78 13.53
C LEU A 60 5.28 -12.62 14.07
N PRO A 61 5.20 -12.83 15.39
CA PRO A 61 4.08 -13.54 16.00
C PRO A 61 2.82 -12.66 16.04
N PHE A 62 1.67 -13.28 15.86
CA PHE A 62 0.38 -12.69 16.22
C PHE A 62 0.32 -12.39 17.73
N LYS A 63 -0.27 -11.29 18.11
CA LYS A 63 -0.47 -10.91 19.52
C LYS A 63 -1.95 -10.67 19.81
N ALA A 64 -2.36 -10.93 21.02
CA ALA A 64 -3.70 -10.58 21.48
C ALA A 64 -3.93 -9.07 21.31
N GLY A 65 -5.04 -8.69 20.66
CA GLY A 65 -5.37 -7.31 20.35
C GLY A 65 -4.98 -6.88 18.91
N ASP A 66 -4.19 -7.66 18.18
CA ASP A 66 -4.02 -7.45 16.76
C ASP A 66 -5.34 -7.67 16.01
N PRO A 67 -5.59 -6.95 14.88
CA PRO A 67 -6.71 -7.29 13.99
C PRO A 67 -6.69 -8.76 13.59
N ASP A 68 -7.84 -9.45 13.69
CA ASP A 68 -7.91 -10.91 13.55
C ASP A 68 -9.10 -11.38 12.67
N PHE A 69 -9.45 -10.60 11.66
CA PHE A 69 -10.61 -10.83 10.80
C PHE A 69 -10.56 -12.16 10.02
N LEU A 70 -9.36 -12.70 9.79
CA LEU A 70 -9.15 -13.96 9.08
C LEU A 70 -8.35 -14.93 9.95
N PRO A 71 -8.64 -16.26 9.89
CA PRO A 71 -7.86 -17.27 10.62
C PRO A 71 -6.36 -17.23 10.29
N GLU A 72 -6.01 -16.91 9.04
CA GLU A 72 -4.64 -16.80 8.54
C GLU A 72 -3.84 -15.69 9.24
N TRP A 73 -4.54 -14.70 9.84
CA TRP A 73 -3.90 -13.59 10.55
C TRP A 73 -3.46 -13.96 11.97
N LYS A 74 -4.01 -15.04 12.54
CA LYS A 74 -3.72 -15.51 13.91
C LYS A 74 -2.47 -16.39 13.98
N GLN A 75 -1.54 -16.21 13.07
CA GLN A 75 -0.34 -17.04 12.96
C GLN A 75 0.90 -16.15 12.85
N THR A 76 2.06 -16.74 13.12
CA THR A 76 3.34 -16.13 12.78
C THR A 76 3.37 -15.78 11.30
N THR A 77 3.67 -14.54 10.98
CA THR A 77 3.58 -13.98 9.64
C THR A 77 4.94 -13.52 9.17
N THR A 78 5.34 -14.01 8.01
CA THR A 78 6.53 -13.60 7.24
C THR A 78 6.14 -12.52 6.21
N PRO A 79 7.10 -11.82 5.57
CA PRO A 79 6.79 -10.92 4.46
C PRO A 79 5.96 -11.57 3.34
N SER A 80 6.28 -12.79 2.94
CA SER A 80 5.48 -13.53 1.94
C SER A 80 4.04 -13.78 2.43
N ARG A 81 3.86 -14.25 3.65
CA ARG A 81 2.51 -14.45 4.22
C ARG A 81 1.73 -13.14 4.37
N TRP A 82 2.40 -12.07 4.81
CA TRP A 82 1.81 -10.74 4.90
C TRP A 82 1.20 -10.30 3.56
N MET A 83 1.94 -10.46 2.49
CA MET A 83 1.46 -10.10 1.15
C MET A 83 0.33 -11.01 0.68
N THR A 84 0.47 -12.33 0.85
CA THR A 84 -0.51 -13.34 0.41
C THR A 84 -1.85 -13.19 1.12
N TYR A 85 -1.84 -13.06 2.44
CA TYR A 85 -3.06 -13.02 3.25
C TYR A 85 -3.50 -11.62 3.65
N SER A 86 -2.81 -10.60 3.16
CA SER A 86 -3.14 -9.19 3.40
C SER A 86 -3.21 -8.82 4.89
N VAL A 87 -2.24 -9.26 5.69
CA VAL A 87 -2.25 -9.17 7.15
C VAL A 87 -2.07 -7.74 7.64
N ILE A 88 -3.14 -7.08 8.07
CA ILE A 88 -3.15 -5.65 8.44
C ILE A 88 -2.17 -5.34 9.57
N TRP A 89 -2.16 -6.14 10.65
CA TRP A 89 -1.30 -5.88 11.80
C TRP A 89 0.20 -5.92 11.46
N TYR A 90 0.58 -6.69 10.43
CA TYR A 90 1.97 -6.70 9.96
C TYR A 90 2.34 -5.36 9.33
N SER A 91 1.45 -4.80 8.51
CA SER A 91 1.60 -3.44 7.96
C SER A 91 1.72 -2.39 9.07
N GLN A 92 0.88 -2.48 10.09
CA GLN A 92 0.89 -1.54 11.22
C GLN A 92 2.20 -1.61 12.01
N ARG A 93 2.73 -2.79 12.27
CA ARG A 93 4.04 -2.94 12.95
C ARG A 93 5.20 -2.38 12.12
N LEU A 94 5.14 -2.52 10.81
CA LEU A 94 6.13 -1.93 9.91
C LEU A 94 6.10 -0.39 10.04
N THR A 95 4.92 0.23 9.95
CA THR A 95 4.80 1.69 10.04
C THR A 95 5.15 2.20 11.44
N GLU A 96 4.77 1.50 12.50
CA GLU A 96 5.16 1.81 13.88
C GLU A 96 6.68 1.76 14.05
N TRP A 97 7.35 0.76 13.48
CA TRP A 97 8.81 0.65 13.52
C TRP A 97 9.49 1.79 12.73
N LEU A 98 8.94 2.19 11.59
CA LEU A 98 9.42 3.34 10.83
C LEU A 98 9.29 4.63 11.65
N GLY A 99 8.18 4.79 12.34
CA GLY A 99 7.80 6.04 12.99
C GLY A 99 7.29 7.09 12.00
N ALA A 100 6.57 8.08 12.52
CA ALA A 100 5.84 9.06 11.70
C ALA A 100 6.74 9.83 10.72
N ALA A 101 7.92 10.25 11.16
CA ALA A 101 8.82 11.06 10.33
C ALA A 101 9.34 10.29 9.11
N ARG A 102 9.85 9.06 9.31
CA ARG A 102 10.36 8.23 8.18
C ARG A 102 9.22 7.78 7.27
N PHE A 103 8.06 7.45 7.85
CA PHE A 103 6.88 7.08 7.07
C PHE A 103 6.46 8.21 6.15
N GLN A 104 6.38 9.45 6.65
CA GLN A 104 6.07 10.63 5.83
C GLN A 104 7.13 10.87 4.75
N GLN A 105 8.42 10.75 5.08
CA GLN A 105 9.50 10.92 4.10
C GLN A 105 9.37 9.93 2.93
N TYR A 106 9.03 8.66 3.19
CA TYR A 106 8.82 7.68 2.13
C TYR A 106 7.62 8.02 1.25
N VAL A 107 6.49 8.37 1.84
CA VAL A 107 5.29 8.74 1.09
C VAL A 107 5.55 9.95 0.20
N ASP A 108 6.30 10.95 0.70
CA ASP A 108 6.72 12.13 -0.06
C ASP A 108 7.70 11.75 -1.20
N ARG A 109 8.70 10.93 -0.92
CA ARG A 109 9.69 10.46 -1.91
C ARG A 109 9.04 9.65 -3.04
N PHE A 110 8.00 8.87 -2.73
CA PHE A 110 7.28 8.10 -3.72
C PHE A 110 6.21 8.90 -4.45
N ASP A 111 5.99 10.16 -4.06
CA ASP A 111 4.92 11.01 -4.62
C ASP A 111 3.56 10.28 -4.62
N TYR A 112 3.22 9.67 -3.48
CA TYR A 112 2.11 8.74 -3.37
C TYR A 112 0.81 9.47 -3.01
N GLY A 113 -0.09 9.60 -3.97
CA GLY A 113 -1.43 10.19 -3.78
C GLY A 113 -1.41 11.57 -3.15
N ASN A 114 -2.31 11.83 -2.22
CA ASN A 114 -2.40 13.10 -1.48
C ASN A 114 -1.35 13.25 -0.37
N ARG A 115 -0.56 12.21 -0.08
CA ARG A 115 0.49 12.18 0.97
C ARG A 115 0.01 12.47 2.39
N ASP A 116 -1.28 12.40 2.63
CA ASP A 116 -1.88 12.74 3.93
C ASP A 116 -1.87 11.54 4.88
N LEU A 117 -0.98 11.57 5.85
CA LEU A 117 -0.84 10.56 6.90
C LEU A 117 -1.43 11.02 8.25
N SER A 118 -2.31 12.01 8.27
CA SER A 118 -2.90 12.53 9.52
C SER A 118 -3.82 11.54 10.24
N GLY A 119 -4.39 10.59 9.50
CA GLY A 119 -5.31 9.61 10.07
C GLY A 119 -6.74 10.13 10.22
N ASN A 120 -7.50 9.47 11.08
CA ASN A 120 -8.87 9.88 11.38
C ASN A 120 -8.88 11.15 12.22
N PRO A 121 -9.79 12.11 11.93
CA PRO A 121 -9.84 13.38 12.67
C PRO A 121 -9.92 13.17 14.19
N GLY A 122 -8.99 13.78 14.92
CA GLY A 122 -8.92 13.73 16.38
C GLY A 122 -8.48 12.39 16.99
N LYS A 123 -8.10 11.38 16.19
CA LYS A 123 -7.70 10.05 16.68
C LYS A 123 -6.19 9.88 16.83
N HIS A 124 -5.39 10.70 16.16
CA HIS A 124 -3.92 10.57 16.13
C HIS A 124 -3.44 9.18 15.72
N ASP A 125 -4.16 8.54 14.82
CA ASP A 125 -3.97 7.15 14.40
C ASP A 125 -3.40 7.00 12.98
N GLY A 126 -2.90 8.08 12.39
CA GLY A 126 -2.40 8.09 11.01
C GLY A 126 -1.30 7.06 10.75
N LEU A 127 -0.47 6.79 11.77
CA LEU A 127 0.62 5.81 11.67
C LEU A 127 0.13 4.38 11.39
N THR A 128 -1.10 4.04 11.80
CA THR A 128 -1.66 2.69 11.68
C THR A 128 -2.95 2.61 10.87
N GLN A 129 -3.57 3.75 10.56
CA GLN A 129 -4.90 3.78 9.92
C GLN A 129 -4.96 4.61 8.63
N ALA A 130 -3.99 5.48 8.34
CA ALA A 130 -4.08 6.45 7.26
C ALA A 130 -4.50 5.85 5.91
N TRP A 131 -3.99 4.67 5.55
CA TRP A 131 -4.23 4.01 4.26
C TRP A 131 -5.46 3.10 4.23
N LEU A 132 -6.04 2.75 5.38
CA LEU A 132 -7.12 1.74 5.44
C LEU A 132 -8.45 2.31 4.95
N SER A 133 -8.95 3.37 5.57
CA SER A 133 -10.17 4.08 5.13
C SER A 133 -10.19 5.48 5.74
N SER A 134 -9.06 6.15 5.70
CA SER A 134 -8.85 7.42 6.39
C SER A 134 -8.23 8.48 5.45
N SER A 135 -7.19 9.17 5.89
CA SER A 135 -6.68 10.39 5.26
C SER A 135 -5.90 10.17 3.97
N LEU A 136 -5.14 9.08 3.87
CA LEU A 136 -4.36 8.80 2.68
C LEU A 136 -5.25 8.36 1.52
N ALA A 137 -5.16 9.05 0.40
CA ALA A 137 -5.96 8.77 -0.78
C ALA A 137 -5.12 8.88 -2.06
N ILE A 138 -5.45 8.05 -3.05
CA ILE A 138 -4.76 7.98 -4.34
C ILE A 138 -5.78 7.65 -5.44
N SER A 139 -5.62 8.25 -6.62
CA SER A 139 -6.48 7.94 -7.77
C SER A 139 -5.95 6.76 -8.58
N PRO A 140 -6.79 6.09 -9.39
CA PRO A 140 -6.33 5.08 -10.33
C PRO A 140 -5.22 5.56 -11.27
N GLN A 141 -5.27 6.80 -11.75
CA GLN A 141 -4.22 7.39 -12.59
C GLN A 141 -2.90 7.54 -11.83
N GLU A 142 -2.96 7.97 -10.57
CA GLU A 142 -1.77 8.07 -9.71
C GLU A 142 -1.21 6.70 -9.37
N GLN A 143 -2.07 5.68 -9.12
CA GLN A 143 -1.65 4.29 -8.96
C GLN A 143 -0.91 3.77 -10.19
N ALA A 144 -1.45 4.01 -11.39
CA ALA A 144 -0.80 3.59 -12.63
C ALA A 144 0.59 4.23 -12.79
N ARG A 145 0.74 5.52 -12.46
CA ARG A 145 2.04 6.20 -12.48
C ARG A 145 3.02 5.61 -11.47
N PHE A 146 2.56 5.35 -10.25
CA PHE A 146 3.38 4.73 -9.20
C PHE A 146 3.85 3.33 -9.62
N LEU A 147 2.94 2.49 -10.09
CA LEU A 147 3.26 1.14 -10.56
C LEU A 147 4.17 1.16 -11.80
N GLY A 148 3.98 2.12 -12.70
CA GLY A 148 4.87 2.32 -13.84
C GLY A 148 6.30 2.67 -13.42
N LYS A 149 6.48 3.51 -12.40
CA LYS A 149 7.81 3.79 -11.83
C LYS A 149 8.41 2.55 -11.16
N LEU A 150 7.58 1.74 -10.47
CA LEU A 150 8.01 0.47 -9.88
C LEU A 150 8.56 -0.48 -10.96
N VAL A 151 7.75 -0.76 -11.98
CA VAL A 151 8.09 -1.71 -13.05
C VAL A 151 9.29 -1.26 -13.88
N SER A 152 9.41 0.05 -14.12
CA SER A 152 10.53 0.65 -14.88
C SER A 152 11.79 0.92 -14.04
N GLY A 153 11.79 0.59 -12.74
CA GLY A 153 12.93 0.80 -11.85
C GLY A 153 13.22 2.27 -11.55
N LYS A 154 12.24 3.16 -11.66
CA LYS A 154 12.40 4.62 -11.48
C LYS A 154 12.05 5.12 -10.08
N LEU A 155 11.64 4.23 -9.17
CA LEU A 155 11.46 4.61 -7.77
C LEU A 155 12.82 4.81 -7.08
N PRO A 156 12.93 5.75 -6.12
CA PRO A 156 14.19 6.07 -5.46
C PRO A 156 14.55 5.05 -4.36
N VAL A 157 14.71 3.80 -4.74
CA VAL A 157 15.12 2.67 -3.90
C VAL A 157 16.15 1.81 -4.63
N SER A 158 16.86 0.94 -3.90
CA SER A 158 17.86 0.05 -4.49
C SER A 158 17.25 -1.02 -5.40
N ALA A 159 18.06 -1.58 -6.30
CA ALA A 159 17.66 -2.73 -7.12
C ALA A 159 17.31 -3.96 -6.27
N GLU A 160 17.99 -4.16 -5.15
CA GLU A 160 17.71 -5.24 -4.19
C GLU A 160 16.33 -5.06 -3.55
N THR A 161 15.99 -3.86 -3.11
CA THR A 161 14.63 -3.52 -2.60
C THR A 161 13.55 -3.83 -3.62
N LEU A 162 13.76 -3.47 -4.89
CA LEU A 162 12.83 -3.78 -5.98
C LEU A 162 12.69 -5.29 -6.19
N GLN A 163 13.79 -6.03 -6.14
CA GLN A 163 13.79 -7.48 -6.35
C GLN A 163 13.04 -8.22 -5.24
N HIS A 164 13.31 -7.92 -3.98
CA HIS A 164 12.60 -8.51 -2.84
C HIS A 164 11.10 -8.18 -2.86
N THR A 165 10.77 -6.92 -3.15
CA THR A 165 9.37 -6.51 -3.31
C THR A 165 8.69 -7.31 -4.43
N ALA A 166 9.32 -7.45 -5.58
CA ALA A 166 8.80 -8.25 -6.70
C ALA A 166 8.60 -9.72 -6.30
N ASN A 167 9.52 -10.28 -5.52
CA ASN A 167 9.44 -11.68 -5.08
C ASN A 167 8.21 -11.95 -4.22
N ILE A 168 7.90 -11.08 -3.23
CA ILE A 168 6.70 -11.28 -2.39
C ILE A 168 5.38 -10.92 -3.08
N LEU A 169 5.44 -10.19 -4.20
CA LEU A 169 4.26 -9.87 -5.02
C LEU A 169 3.88 -11.03 -5.97
N ARG A 170 4.81 -11.94 -6.26
CA ARG A 170 4.50 -13.13 -7.06
C ARG A 170 3.61 -14.05 -6.25
N GLN A 171 2.41 -14.28 -6.73
CA GLN A 171 1.52 -15.29 -6.17
C GLN A 171 1.83 -16.64 -6.83
N PRO A 172 1.70 -17.75 -6.07
CA PRO A 172 1.89 -19.10 -6.62
C PRO A 172 0.86 -19.44 -7.70
#